data_4c3eb94e431b541f2020ceffd17c67cf
#
_entry.id   4c3eb94e431b541f2020ceffd17c67cf
#
_cell.length_a   1.000
_cell.length_b   1.000
_cell.length_c   1.000
_cell.angle_alpha   90.00
_cell.angle_beta   90.00
_cell.angle_gamma   90.00
#
_symmetry.space_group_name_H-M   'P 1'
#
loop_
_entity.id
_entity.type
_entity.pdbx_description
1 polymer ?
#
loop_
_entity_poly.entity_id
_entity_poly.type
_entity_poly.pdbx_seq_one_letter_code
_entity_poly.pdbx_strand_id
1 'polypeptide(L)'
;MKNVVIGASIISFILATGFDTEDGAAIRQGVHIEWYRTVSPGNSGEAIFVWSDTRYGMRNIFAHKINQDGELLWGESGAIVTDLPGRQEDPVSITDGNGGVFVAWVDYRFDEQGDIFFQHLDNNGDILLDSNGVALAQVEGKQITINMCTDSLGGVFVTWQDKRGGVDDDIYGTHISSEHDIVSPGTGVAIVTEGGNQNAKTIEYAGNSEAFIAWADFREGANADIYGQRLNVSMEALFQENGLPIAATEDQELKPRATFVENTTSFIAWKKGDEDSRVFYQFIDENGTVFSDDRTISDSQALQTAPRVKRSATGEVFVNWKDLRDDPIDGDQYFQKINTNGDKQWGD
;
A
#
# COMPACT_ATOMS: atom_id res chain seq x y z
N MET A 1 14.65 27.00 -7.34
CA MET A 1 15.06 25.58 -7.20
C MET A 1 14.28 25.03 -6.01
N LYS A 2 13.32 24.17 -6.26
CA LYS A 2 12.56 23.50 -5.19
C LYS A 2 13.14 22.09 -5.06
N ASN A 3 13.85 21.83 -3.98
CA ASN A 3 14.37 20.51 -3.65
C ASN A 3 13.18 19.54 -3.49
N VAL A 4 13.17 18.47 -4.26
CA VAL A 4 12.23 17.38 -4.08
C VAL A 4 12.75 16.54 -2.92
N VAL A 5 12.16 16.69 -1.75
CA VAL A 5 12.39 15.78 -0.62
C VAL A 5 11.60 14.51 -0.89
N ILE A 6 12.28 13.46 -1.29
CA ILE A 6 11.72 12.12 -1.43
C ILE A 6 11.59 11.52 -0.03
N GLY A 7 10.41 11.09 0.36
CA GLY A 7 10.16 10.52 1.70
C GLY A 7 11.02 9.28 2.00
N ALA A 8 11.29 9.03 3.26
CA ALA A 8 12.24 8.06 3.81
C ALA A 8 12.16 6.60 3.30
N SER A 9 11.08 6.21 2.62
CA SER A 9 10.93 4.86 2.06
C SER A 9 11.80 4.57 0.82
N ILE A 10 12.32 5.60 0.15
CA ILE A 10 13.14 5.47 -1.08
C ILE A 10 14.61 5.25 -0.75
N ILE A 11 15.07 5.72 0.41
CA ILE A 11 16.49 5.71 0.78
C ILE A 11 17.05 4.29 0.91
N SER A 12 16.24 3.29 1.22
CA SER A 12 16.73 1.92 1.41
C SER A 12 17.11 1.18 0.11
N PHE A 13 16.64 1.62 -1.05
CA PHE A 13 16.95 0.99 -2.33
C PHE A 13 18.10 1.68 -3.09
N ILE A 14 18.33 2.96 -2.84
CA ILE A 14 19.29 3.78 -3.58
C ILE A 14 20.69 3.77 -2.92
N LEU A 15 20.82 3.35 -1.66
CA LEU A 15 22.08 3.37 -0.91
C LEU A 15 23.11 2.30 -1.29
N ALA A 16 22.84 1.44 -2.28
CA ALA A 16 23.74 0.35 -2.61
C ALA A 16 24.85 0.70 -3.63
N THR A 17 24.66 1.68 -4.53
CA THR A 17 25.71 2.10 -5.48
C THR A 17 25.50 3.54 -5.96
N GLY A 18 26.27 4.44 -5.46
CA GLY A 18 26.70 5.73 -5.94
C GLY A 18 25.90 6.45 -7.04
N PHE A 19 24.86 7.22 -6.66
CA PHE A 19 24.52 8.41 -7.44
C PHE A 19 25.58 9.47 -7.13
N ASP A 20 26.50 9.67 -8.06
CA ASP A 20 27.58 10.65 -7.93
C ASP A 20 27.21 12.00 -8.60
N THR A 21 25.98 12.45 -8.36
CA THR A 21 25.56 13.80 -8.74
C THR A 21 25.23 14.58 -7.47
N GLU A 22 25.95 15.67 -7.21
CA GLU A 22 25.77 16.53 -6.03
C GLU A 22 24.31 17.00 -5.85
N ASP A 23 23.51 17.03 -6.93
CA ASP A 23 22.15 17.56 -6.95
C ASP A 23 21.05 16.51 -7.20
N GLY A 24 21.38 15.21 -7.36
CA GLY A 24 20.44 14.15 -7.72
C GLY A 24 20.10 14.11 -9.22
N ALA A 25 19.47 13.03 -9.66
CA ALA A 25 19.00 12.86 -11.04
C ALA A 25 17.53 13.33 -11.19
N ALA A 26 17.25 14.13 -12.21
CA ALA A 26 15.89 14.55 -12.51
C ALA A 26 15.17 13.48 -13.34
N ILE A 27 14.12 12.89 -12.78
CA ILE A 27 13.25 11.95 -13.49
C ILE A 27 12.36 12.68 -14.50
N ARG A 28 11.98 13.90 -14.17
CA ARG A 28 11.17 14.78 -14.99
C ARG A 28 11.54 16.24 -14.72
N GLN A 29 11.64 17.05 -15.78
CA GLN A 29 11.83 18.50 -15.71
C GLN A 29 10.75 19.22 -16.52
N GLY A 30 10.28 20.37 -16.04
CA GLY A 30 9.28 21.18 -16.74
C GLY A 30 8.57 22.16 -15.82
N VAL A 31 7.61 22.89 -16.40
CA VAL A 31 6.80 23.90 -15.70
C VAL A 31 5.46 23.36 -15.17
N HIS A 32 5.30 22.05 -15.25
CA HIS A 32 4.06 21.38 -14.83
C HIS A 32 4.08 21.08 -13.34
N ILE A 33 2.91 20.87 -12.76
CA ILE A 33 2.75 20.52 -11.35
C ILE A 33 2.61 19.00 -11.27
N GLU A 34 3.55 18.35 -10.58
CA GLU A 34 3.51 16.92 -10.31
C GLU A 34 2.93 16.67 -8.91
N TRP A 35 2.03 15.67 -8.84
CA TRP A 35 1.41 15.19 -7.60
C TRP A 35 1.49 13.67 -7.49
N TYR A 36 1.15 13.18 -6.30
CA TYR A 36 0.90 11.76 -6.06
C TYR A 36 1.96 10.86 -6.70
N ARG A 37 3.09 10.69 -6.02
CA ARG A 37 4.22 9.91 -6.52
C ARG A 37 4.31 8.58 -5.81
N THR A 38 4.55 7.52 -6.57
CA THR A 38 4.87 6.20 -6.04
C THR A 38 6.12 5.67 -6.73
N VAL A 39 6.78 4.71 -6.10
CA VAL A 39 7.98 4.08 -6.64
C VAL A 39 7.90 2.59 -6.41
N SER A 40 8.28 1.84 -7.44
CA SER A 40 8.38 0.38 -7.40
C SER A 40 9.77 -0.05 -7.86
N PRO A 41 10.30 -1.17 -7.36
CA PRO A 41 11.52 -1.73 -7.91
C PRO A 41 11.27 -2.22 -9.35
N GLY A 42 12.26 -1.99 -10.23
CA GLY A 42 12.36 -2.66 -11.51
C GLY A 42 13.21 -3.93 -11.41
N ASN A 43 13.97 -4.23 -12.45
CA ASN A 43 15.01 -5.26 -12.39
C ASN A 43 16.14 -4.83 -11.44
N SER A 44 17.15 -5.70 -11.25
CA SER A 44 18.26 -5.42 -10.33
C SER A 44 18.90 -4.05 -10.60
N GLY A 45 18.85 -3.16 -9.62
CA GLY A 45 19.38 -1.80 -9.70
C GLY A 45 18.50 -0.79 -10.42
N GLU A 46 17.26 -1.15 -10.78
CA GLU A 46 16.30 -0.24 -11.43
C GLU A 46 15.19 0.19 -10.46
N ALA A 47 14.60 1.36 -10.76
CA ALA A 47 13.41 1.86 -10.06
C ALA A 47 12.41 2.46 -11.07
N ILE A 48 11.13 2.22 -10.84
CA ILE A 48 10.04 2.74 -11.66
C ILE A 48 9.26 3.75 -10.82
N PHE A 49 9.16 4.97 -11.30
CA PHE A 49 8.40 6.05 -10.70
C PHE A 49 7.10 6.26 -11.47
N VAL A 50 6.00 6.40 -10.72
CA VAL A 50 4.69 6.71 -11.29
C VAL A 50 4.14 7.95 -10.60
N TRP A 51 3.57 8.88 -11.37
CA TRP A 51 3.04 10.14 -10.84
C TRP A 51 1.91 10.67 -11.70
N SER A 52 1.16 11.64 -11.17
CA SER A 52 0.23 12.44 -11.97
C SER A 52 0.81 13.82 -12.25
N ASP A 53 0.65 14.34 -13.45
CA ASP A 53 1.00 15.71 -13.81
C ASP A 53 0.03 16.34 -14.83
N THR A 54 0.18 17.65 -15.05
CA THR A 54 -0.70 18.45 -15.91
C THR A 54 -0.09 18.81 -17.26
N ARG A 55 0.89 18.05 -17.77
CA ARG A 55 1.58 18.38 -19.05
C ARG A 55 0.65 18.51 -20.27
N TYR A 56 -0.50 17.87 -20.22
CA TYR A 56 -1.53 17.95 -21.25
C TYR A 56 -2.79 18.72 -20.81
N GLY A 57 -2.67 19.53 -19.73
CA GLY A 57 -3.72 20.42 -19.24
C GLY A 57 -4.53 19.87 -18.07
N MET A 58 -4.96 18.63 -18.10
CA MET A 58 -5.57 17.91 -17.00
C MET A 58 -4.53 17.01 -16.32
N ARG A 59 -4.83 16.50 -15.11
CA ARG A 59 -3.98 15.50 -14.46
C ARG A 59 -4.13 14.17 -15.16
N ASN A 60 -3.01 13.62 -15.61
CA ASN A 60 -2.89 12.31 -16.22
C ASN A 60 -1.77 11.53 -15.51
N ILE A 61 -1.71 10.22 -15.74
CA ILE A 61 -0.74 9.35 -15.08
C ILE A 61 0.42 9.05 -16.03
N PHE A 62 1.64 9.21 -15.53
CA PHE A 62 2.89 8.96 -16.21
C PHE A 62 3.79 8.05 -15.40
N ALA A 63 4.69 7.37 -16.07
CA ALA A 63 5.70 6.53 -15.44
C ALA A 63 7.07 6.72 -16.09
N HIS A 64 8.12 6.49 -15.32
CA HIS A 64 9.48 6.44 -15.85
C HIS A 64 10.33 5.45 -15.07
N LYS A 65 11.26 4.84 -15.78
CA LYS A 65 12.20 3.88 -15.22
C LYS A 65 13.61 4.42 -15.29
N ILE A 66 14.36 4.25 -14.22
CA ILE A 66 15.77 4.60 -14.14
C ILE A 66 16.61 3.38 -13.76
N ASN A 67 17.85 3.35 -14.23
CA ASN A 67 18.82 2.38 -13.77
C ASN A 67 19.64 2.91 -12.56
N GLN A 68 20.57 2.08 -12.07
CA GLN A 68 21.45 2.44 -10.96
C GLN A 68 22.36 3.66 -11.22
N ASP A 69 22.61 3.99 -12.49
CA ASP A 69 23.46 5.13 -12.90
C ASP A 69 22.64 6.40 -13.09
N GLY A 70 21.32 6.35 -12.86
CA GLY A 70 20.38 7.46 -13.02
C GLY A 70 19.95 7.72 -14.47
N GLU A 71 20.24 6.79 -15.38
CA GLU A 71 19.85 6.92 -16.79
C GLU A 71 18.35 6.59 -16.96
N LEU A 72 17.67 7.39 -17.77
CA LEU A 72 16.27 7.24 -18.12
C LEU A 72 16.09 6.12 -19.14
N LEU A 73 15.39 5.03 -18.78
CA LEU A 73 15.27 3.85 -19.64
C LEU A 73 14.06 3.88 -20.57
N TRP A 74 13.03 4.68 -20.30
CA TRP A 74 11.82 4.81 -21.10
C TRP A 74 11.79 6.11 -21.92
N GLY A 75 12.97 6.51 -22.46
CA GLY A 75 13.13 7.72 -23.27
C GLY A 75 13.09 9.01 -22.42
N GLU A 76 13.13 10.17 -23.08
CA GLU A 76 13.19 11.46 -22.37
C GLU A 76 11.86 11.85 -21.68
N SER A 77 10.72 11.39 -22.19
CA SER A 77 9.39 11.77 -21.72
C SER A 77 8.76 10.78 -20.75
N GLY A 78 9.34 9.58 -20.61
CA GLY A 78 8.73 8.47 -19.90
C GLY A 78 7.54 7.85 -20.66
N ALA A 79 6.89 6.88 -20.02
CA ALA A 79 5.69 6.22 -20.53
C ALA A 79 4.42 6.98 -20.09
N ILE A 80 3.45 7.03 -20.98
CA ILE A 80 2.10 7.50 -20.69
C ILE A 80 1.29 6.30 -20.20
N VAL A 81 0.84 6.34 -18.95
CA VAL A 81 -0.06 5.31 -18.40
C VAL A 81 -1.49 5.57 -18.86
N THR A 82 -1.91 6.83 -18.79
CA THR A 82 -3.17 7.34 -19.35
C THR A 82 -3.07 8.85 -19.57
N ASP A 83 -3.63 9.34 -20.70
CA ASP A 83 -3.69 10.76 -21.06
C ASP A 83 -5.10 11.17 -21.50
N LEU A 84 -6.11 10.47 -21.05
CA LEU A 84 -7.50 10.67 -21.45
C LEU A 84 -8.09 11.97 -20.86
N PRO A 85 -9.13 12.53 -21.53
CA PRO A 85 -9.87 13.64 -20.98
C PRO A 85 -10.44 13.30 -19.60
N GLY A 86 -10.40 14.25 -18.68
CA GLY A 86 -10.76 14.07 -17.29
C GLY A 86 -9.52 14.12 -16.38
N ARG A 87 -9.73 13.94 -15.11
CA ARG A 87 -8.70 13.98 -14.11
C ARG A 87 -8.37 12.55 -13.65
N GLN A 88 -7.10 12.16 -13.68
CA GLN A 88 -6.59 10.90 -13.15
C GLN A 88 -5.59 11.22 -12.03
N GLU A 89 -5.82 10.65 -10.85
CA GLU A 89 -5.10 11.00 -9.62
C GLU A 89 -4.77 9.77 -8.77
N ASP A 90 -4.01 9.99 -7.72
CA ASP A 90 -3.68 9.02 -6.68
C ASP A 90 -3.16 7.67 -7.22
N PRO A 91 -2.20 7.66 -8.16
CA PRO A 91 -1.67 6.41 -8.64
C PRO A 91 -0.97 5.62 -7.53
N VAL A 92 -1.22 4.32 -7.53
CA VAL A 92 -0.49 3.33 -6.74
C VAL A 92 0.18 2.39 -7.71
N SER A 93 1.42 2.02 -7.44
CA SER A 93 2.16 1.09 -8.29
C SER A 93 2.83 -0.02 -7.49
N ILE A 94 3.02 -1.17 -8.14
CA ILE A 94 3.80 -2.28 -7.62
C ILE A 94 4.49 -3.01 -8.78
N THR A 95 5.69 -3.53 -8.55
CA THR A 95 6.44 -4.30 -9.58
C THR A 95 5.67 -5.54 -10.02
N ASP A 96 5.77 -5.88 -11.32
CA ASP A 96 5.28 -7.16 -11.86
C ASP A 96 6.28 -8.31 -11.64
N GLY A 97 7.47 -8.02 -11.11
CA GLY A 97 8.56 -8.99 -10.91
C GLY A 97 9.40 -9.27 -12.17
N ASN A 98 9.03 -8.70 -13.32
CA ASN A 98 9.68 -8.89 -14.62
C ASN A 98 10.29 -7.61 -15.19
N GLY A 99 10.40 -6.57 -14.35
CA GLY A 99 10.94 -5.26 -14.71
C GLY A 99 9.88 -4.29 -15.23
N GLY A 100 8.62 -4.67 -15.27
CA GLY A 100 7.48 -3.83 -15.52
C GLY A 100 6.77 -3.39 -14.24
N VAL A 101 5.57 -2.81 -14.37
CA VAL A 101 4.83 -2.23 -13.26
C VAL A 101 3.31 -2.31 -13.46
N PHE A 102 2.63 -2.76 -12.43
CA PHE A 102 1.18 -2.60 -12.28
C PHE A 102 0.87 -1.22 -11.72
N VAL A 103 -0.11 -0.53 -12.30
CA VAL A 103 -0.54 0.80 -11.89
C VAL A 103 -2.05 0.84 -11.76
N ALA A 104 -2.55 1.25 -10.61
CA ALA A 104 -3.96 1.55 -10.40
C ALA A 104 -4.11 3.02 -10.01
N TRP A 105 -5.22 3.66 -10.39
CA TRP A 105 -5.46 5.08 -10.11
C TRP A 105 -6.93 5.38 -9.90
N VAL A 106 -7.22 6.56 -9.34
CA VAL A 106 -8.58 7.11 -9.27
C VAL A 106 -8.84 7.95 -10.51
N ASP A 107 -9.88 7.60 -11.25
CA ASP A 107 -10.25 8.21 -12.52
C ASP A 107 -11.58 8.96 -12.41
N TYR A 108 -11.57 10.22 -12.78
CA TYR A 108 -12.73 11.12 -12.70
C TYR A 108 -13.33 11.46 -14.06
N ARG A 109 -13.05 10.64 -15.12
CA ARG A 109 -13.55 10.91 -16.47
C ARG A 109 -15.05 10.69 -16.63
N PHE A 110 -15.67 9.89 -15.78
CA PHE A 110 -17.08 9.51 -15.86
C PHE A 110 -17.95 10.23 -14.85
N ASP A 111 -17.43 10.52 -13.67
CA ASP A 111 -18.10 11.31 -12.65
C ASP A 111 -17.09 12.05 -11.74
N GLU A 112 -17.61 12.88 -10.82
CA GLU A 112 -16.78 13.65 -9.89
C GLU A 112 -16.38 12.88 -8.62
N GLN A 113 -16.86 11.65 -8.43
CA GLN A 113 -16.63 10.86 -7.23
C GLN A 113 -15.40 9.96 -7.35
N GLY A 114 -15.11 9.55 -8.59
CA GLY A 114 -13.92 8.76 -8.97
C GLY A 114 -14.16 7.25 -8.97
N ASP A 115 -13.67 6.63 -10.02
CA ASP A 115 -13.67 5.18 -10.27
C ASP A 115 -12.25 4.62 -10.13
N ILE A 116 -12.09 3.30 -10.02
CA ILE A 116 -10.78 2.66 -9.98
C ILE A 116 -10.45 2.05 -11.34
N PHE A 117 -9.35 2.49 -11.92
CA PHE A 117 -8.79 1.98 -13.18
C PHE A 117 -7.40 1.39 -12.97
N PHE A 118 -6.99 0.57 -13.93
CA PHE A 118 -5.75 -0.20 -13.86
C PHE A 118 -5.07 -0.31 -15.22
N GLN A 119 -3.74 -0.36 -15.21
CA GLN A 119 -2.88 -0.61 -16.36
C GLN A 119 -1.67 -1.45 -15.94
N HIS A 120 -1.12 -2.20 -16.88
CA HIS A 120 0.14 -2.90 -16.76
C HIS A 120 1.12 -2.39 -17.82
N LEU A 121 2.30 -1.96 -17.41
CA LEU A 121 3.39 -1.60 -18.31
C LEU A 121 4.47 -2.67 -18.23
N ASP A 122 4.96 -3.08 -19.37
CA ASP A 122 6.04 -4.05 -19.47
C ASP A 122 7.42 -3.43 -19.12
N ASN A 123 8.48 -4.25 -19.22
CA ASN A 123 9.85 -3.81 -18.96
C ASN A 123 10.32 -2.64 -19.83
N ASN A 124 9.72 -2.44 -21.01
CA ASN A 124 10.07 -1.37 -21.95
C ASN A 124 9.21 -0.10 -21.73
N GLY A 125 8.20 -0.16 -20.86
CA GLY A 125 7.23 0.90 -20.63
C GLY A 125 6.05 0.88 -21.62
N ASP A 126 5.89 -0.21 -22.38
CA ASP A 126 4.76 -0.40 -23.27
C ASP A 126 3.53 -0.88 -22.47
N ILE A 127 2.36 -0.28 -22.73
CA ILE A 127 1.10 -0.68 -22.09
C ILE A 127 0.63 -2.03 -22.62
N LEU A 128 0.17 -2.91 -21.74
CA LEU A 128 -0.25 -4.28 -22.07
C LEU A 128 -1.77 -4.47 -22.09
N LEU A 129 -2.53 -3.51 -21.58
CA LEU A 129 -4.00 -3.53 -21.56
C LEU A 129 -4.56 -2.49 -22.53
N ASP A 130 -5.88 -2.29 -22.51
CA ASP A 130 -6.52 -1.24 -23.30
C ASP A 130 -5.85 0.12 -23.01
N SER A 131 -5.65 0.94 -24.05
CA SER A 131 -5.02 2.26 -23.94
C SER A 131 -5.75 3.20 -22.97
N ASN A 132 -7.01 2.93 -22.70
CA ASN A 132 -7.83 3.67 -21.74
C ASN A 132 -7.69 3.17 -20.30
N GLY A 133 -6.91 2.14 -20.07
CA GLY A 133 -6.94 1.34 -18.85
C GLY A 133 -8.21 0.49 -18.75
N VAL A 134 -8.22 -0.47 -17.85
CA VAL A 134 -9.38 -1.32 -17.55
C VAL A 134 -10.01 -0.90 -16.23
N ALA A 135 -11.35 -0.87 -16.18
CA ALA A 135 -12.09 -0.53 -14.97
C ALA A 135 -12.05 -1.71 -13.99
N LEU A 136 -11.55 -1.46 -12.78
CA LEU A 136 -11.69 -2.39 -11.65
C LEU A 136 -12.98 -2.12 -10.87
N ALA A 137 -13.34 -0.84 -10.70
CA ALA A 137 -14.62 -0.40 -10.17
C ALA A 137 -15.08 0.83 -10.94
N GLN A 138 -16.24 0.73 -11.58
CA GLN A 138 -16.93 1.83 -12.25
C GLN A 138 -18.41 1.73 -11.87
N VAL A 139 -18.71 2.20 -10.67
CA VAL A 139 -20.03 2.08 -10.04
C VAL A 139 -20.39 3.38 -9.35
N GLU A 140 -21.69 3.62 -9.14
CA GLU A 140 -22.15 4.80 -8.40
C GLU A 140 -21.51 4.89 -7.02
N GLY A 141 -21.09 6.10 -6.61
CA GLY A 141 -20.43 6.35 -5.35
C GLY A 141 -18.92 6.52 -5.51
N LYS A 142 -18.25 6.84 -4.41
CA LYS A 142 -16.85 7.18 -4.38
C LYS A 142 -15.98 5.94 -4.19
N GLN A 143 -15.01 5.71 -5.09
CA GLN A 143 -13.98 4.68 -4.96
C GLN A 143 -12.61 5.34 -4.85
N ILE A 144 -11.91 5.10 -3.75
CA ILE A 144 -10.62 5.75 -3.41
C ILE A 144 -9.73 4.84 -2.56
N THR A 145 -8.56 5.34 -2.17
CA THR A 145 -7.65 4.69 -1.21
C THR A 145 -7.22 3.30 -1.67
N ILE A 146 -6.56 3.26 -2.82
CA ILE A 146 -6.10 2.03 -3.44
C ILE A 146 -4.92 1.45 -2.66
N ASN A 147 -4.91 0.12 -2.50
CA ASN A 147 -3.76 -0.64 -2.02
C ASN A 147 -3.55 -1.87 -2.91
N MET A 148 -2.30 -2.30 -3.05
CA MET A 148 -1.92 -3.40 -3.94
C MET A 148 -0.86 -4.30 -3.29
N CYS A 149 -0.94 -5.61 -3.58
CA CYS A 149 0.15 -6.55 -3.37
C CYS A 149 0.18 -7.62 -4.46
N THR A 150 1.36 -8.15 -4.78
CA THR A 150 1.51 -9.25 -5.76
C THR A 150 1.09 -10.59 -5.17
N ASP A 151 0.69 -11.54 -6.04
CA ASP A 151 0.31 -12.90 -5.67
C ASP A 151 1.46 -13.91 -5.71
N SER A 152 2.68 -13.49 -6.09
CA SER A 152 3.84 -14.33 -6.39
C SER A 152 3.73 -15.25 -7.62
N LEU A 153 2.65 -15.16 -8.38
CA LEU A 153 2.41 -15.90 -9.63
C LEU A 153 2.45 -14.98 -10.87
N GLY A 154 2.80 -13.70 -10.66
CA GLY A 154 2.82 -12.66 -11.70
C GLY A 154 1.50 -11.90 -11.82
N GLY A 155 0.57 -12.11 -10.90
CA GLY A 155 -0.66 -11.35 -10.74
C GLY A 155 -0.62 -10.40 -9.56
N VAL A 156 -1.74 -9.69 -9.32
CA VAL A 156 -1.84 -8.62 -8.34
C VAL A 156 -3.23 -8.57 -7.70
N PHE A 157 -3.25 -8.41 -6.38
CA PHE A 157 -4.46 -8.04 -5.64
C PHE A 157 -4.55 -6.51 -5.57
N VAL A 158 -5.73 -5.98 -5.80
CA VAL A 158 -6.05 -4.55 -5.67
C VAL A 158 -7.25 -4.40 -4.77
N THR A 159 -7.15 -3.52 -3.77
CA THR A 159 -8.26 -3.21 -2.86
C THR A 159 -8.47 -1.71 -2.76
N TRP A 160 -9.69 -1.27 -2.45
CA TRP A 160 -10.04 0.15 -2.34
C TRP A 160 -11.14 0.37 -1.29
N GLN A 161 -11.27 1.62 -0.86
CA GLN A 161 -12.44 2.08 -0.11
C GLN A 161 -13.55 2.45 -1.09
N ASP A 162 -14.78 2.03 -0.79
CA ASP A 162 -15.93 2.13 -1.67
C ASP A 162 -17.15 2.66 -0.93
N LYS A 163 -17.78 3.70 -1.47
CA LYS A 163 -19.01 4.32 -0.95
C LYS A 163 -20.24 4.06 -1.81
N ARG A 164 -20.29 2.96 -2.55
CA ARG A 164 -21.47 2.63 -3.37
C ARG A 164 -22.76 2.45 -2.55
N GLY A 165 -22.64 2.13 -1.25
CA GLY A 165 -23.74 2.10 -0.30
C GLY A 165 -24.21 3.47 0.19
N GLY A 166 -23.44 4.55 -0.10
CA GLY A 166 -23.80 5.96 0.09
C GLY A 166 -23.47 6.57 1.44
N VAL A 167 -23.30 5.82 2.53
CA VAL A 167 -23.08 6.36 3.88
C VAL A 167 -21.66 6.04 4.38
N ASP A 168 -21.31 4.78 4.46
CA ASP A 168 -20.07 4.30 5.07
C ASP A 168 -19.02 3.94 4.00
N ASP A 169 -17.75 3.94 4.40
CA ASP A 169 -16.66 3.41 3.59
C ASP A 169 -16.56 1.91 3.83
N ASP A 170 -16.86 1.11 2.81
CA ASP A 170 -16.67 -0.33 2.75
C ASP A 170 -15.31 -0.67 2.12
N ILE A 171 -14.92 -1.95 2.16
CA ILE A 171 -13.71 -2.42 1.45
C ILE A 171 -14.11 -3.40 0.36
N TYR A 172 -13.73 -3.06 -0.86
CA TYR A 172 -13.82 -3.90 -2.04
C TYR A 172 -12.46 -4.20 -2.61
N GLY A 173 -12.38 -5.19 -3.46
CA GLY A 173 -11.16 -5.54 -4.15
C GLY A 173 -11.36 -6.46 -5.32
N THR A 174 -10.28 -6.74 -6.02
CA THR A 174 -10.20 -7.70 -7.12
C THR A 174 -8.81 -8.34 -7.16
N HIS A 175 -8.71 -9.44 -7.88
CA HIS A 175 -7.44 -10.03 -8.28
C HIS A 175 -7.33 -9.98 -9.81
N ILE A 176 -6.16 -9.65 -10.31
CA ILE A 176 -5.80 -9.69 -11.73
C ILE A 176 -4.69 -10.74 -11.88
N SER A 177 -4.94 -11.77 -12.70
CA SER A 177 -3.96 -12.82 -12.95
C SER A 177 -2.80 -12.34 -13.85
N SER A 178 -1.76 -13.15 -13.99
CA SER A 178 -0.66 -12.90 -14.96
C SER A 178 -1.13 -12.86 -16.42
N GLU A 179 -2.27 -13.47 -16.73
CA GLU A 179 -2.91 -13.43 -18.07
C GLU A 179 -3.91 -12.28 -18.20
N HIS A 180 -3.96 -11.39 -17.19
CA HIS A 180 -4.88 -10.25 -17.08
C HIS A 180 -6.37 -10.62 -16.93
N ASP A 181 -6.69 -11.83 -16.48
CA ASP A 181 -8.06 -12.17 -16.07
C ASP A 181 -8.39 -11.45 -14.76
N ILE A 182 -9.50 -10.71 -14.76
CA ILE A 182 -9.94 -9.89 -13.63
C ILE A 182 -11.14 -10.55 -12.94
N VAL A 183 -11.06 -10.73 -11.63
CA VAL A 183 -12.19 -11.21 -10.83
C VAL A 183 -13.22 -10.08 -10.66
N SER A 184 -14.46 -10.28 -11.15
CA SER A 184 -15.54 -9.28 -11.12
C SER A 184 -15.17 -7.92 -11.72
N PRO A 185 -14.83 -7.86 -13.03
CA PRO A 185 -14.38 -6.64 -13.69
C PRO A 185 -15.44 -5.53 -13.63
N GLY A 186 -15.01 -4.31 -13.36
CA GLY A 186 -15.87 -3.12 -13.29
C GLY A 186 -16.70 -2.97 -12.02
N THR A 187 -16.72 -3.98 -11.14
CA THR A 187 -17.49 -3.93 -9.88
C THR A 187 -16.67 -4.30 -8.66
N GLY A 188 -15.65 -5.16 -8.80
CA GLY A 188 -14.93 -5.76 -7.68
C GLY A 188 -15.79 -6.69 -6.82
N VAL A 189 -15.18 -7.30 -5.82
CA VAL A 189 -15.78 -8.20 -4.82
C VAL A 189 -15.81 -7.46 -3.49
N ALA A 190 -16.91 -7.53 -2.76
CA ALA A 190 -17.01 -7.04 -1.40
C ALA A 190 -16.14 -7.89 -0.46
N ILE A 191 -15.28 -7.24 0.32
CA ILE A 191 -14.44 -7.90 1.34
C ILE A 191 -15.07 -7.72 2.71
N VAL A 192 -15.56 -6.51 3.00
CA VAL A 192 -16.33 -6.17 4.19
C VAL A 192 -17.30 -5.05 3.87
N THR A 193 -18.57 -5.19 4.31
CA THR A 193 -19.67 -4.25 4.12
C THR A 193 -20.51 -4.12 5.39
N GLU A 194 -19.86 -4.04 6.53
CA GLU A 194 -20.52 -3.85 7.82
C GLU A 194 -20.85 -2.37 8.06
N GLY A 195 -21.79 -2.11 8.96
CA GLY A 195 -22.11 -0.73 9.35
C GLY A 195 -20.89 0.01 9.92
N GLY A 196 -20.83 1.34 9.75
CA GLY A 196 -19.68 2.14 10.11
C GLY A 196 -18.57 2.08 9.05
N ASN A 197 -17.57 2.93 9.17
CA ASN A 197 -16.49 3.01 8.18
C ASN A 197 -15.47 1.88 8.38
N GLN A 198 -15.02 1.27 7.27
CA GLN A 198 -13.89 0.36 7.23
C GLN A 198 -12.73 1.04 6.50
N ASN A 199 -11.71 1.44 7.25
CA ASN A 199 -10.58 2.18 6.73
C ASN A 199 -9.42 1.25 6.41
N ALA A 200 -9.37 0.69 5.18
CA ALA A 200 -8.27 -0.16 4.73
C ALA A 200 -6.94 0.58 4.78
N LYS A 201 -5.93 -0.03 5.37
CA LYS A 201 -4.61 0.60 5.52
C LYS A 201 -3.47 -0.24 4.99
N THR A 202 -3.65 -1.53 4.80
CA THR A 202 -2.59 -2.40 4.32
C THR A 202 -3.17 -3.63 3.63
N ILE A 203 -2.51 -4.04 2.57
CA ILE A 203 -2.64 -5.36 1.95
C ILE A 203 -1.23 -5.87 1.67
N GLU A 204 -0.95 -7.11 1.99
CA GLU A 204 0.36 -7.74 1.82
C GLU A 204 0.18 -9.17 1.32
N TYR A 205 1.17 -9.65 0.57
CA TYR A 205 1.28 -11.07 0.26
C TYR A 205 1.30 -11.92 1.54
N ALA A 206 0.58 -13.03 1.56
CA ALA A 206 0.41 -13.83 2.78
C ALA A 206 0.90 -15.29 2.65
N GLY A 207 1.65 -15.60 1.59
CA GLY A 207 2.00 -16.99 1.23
C GLY A 207 0.91 -17.65 0.38
N ASN A 208 1.20 -18.81 -0.24
CA ASN A 208 0.24 -19.61 -1.02
C ASN A 208 -0.53 -18.86 -2.11
N SER A 209 0.03 -17.78 -2.66
CA SER A 209 -0.65 -16.86 -3.59
C SER A 209 -1.90 -16.19 -3.00
N GLU A 210 -1.89 -15.95 -1.72
CA GLU A 210 -2.94 -15.30 -0.97
C GLU A 210 -2.52 -13.91 -0.50
N ALA A 211 -3.49 -13.05 -0.20
CA ALA A 211 -3.29 -11.74 0.36
C ALA A 211 -3.85 -11.66 1.78
N PHE A 212 -3.17 -10.90 2.65
CA PHE A 212 -3.68 -10.49 3.96
C PHE A 212 -3.96 -8.99 3.93
N ILE A 213 -5.20 -8.63 4.23
CA ILE A 213 -5.63 -7.23 4.38
C ILE A 213 -5.97 -6.96 5.84
N ALA A 214 -5.62 -5.76 6.34
CA ALA A 214 -6.03 -5.31 7.67
C ALA A 214 -6.52 -3.86 7.61
N TRP A 215 -7.54 -3.57 8.44
CA TRP A 215 -8.19 -2.28 8.48
C TRP A 215 -8.57 -1.85 9.90
N ALA A 216 -8.85 -0.57 10.08
CA ALA A 216 -9.54 -0.03 11.23
C ALA A 216 -11.04 -0.05 10.94
N ASP A 217 -11.82 -0.67 11.79
CA ASP A 217 -13.24 -0.96 11.64
C ASP A 217 -14.07 -0.22 12.70
N PHE A 218 -15.03 0.55 12.29
CA PHE A 218 -15.90 1.35 13.16
C PHE A 218 -17.31 0.76 13.32
N ARG A 219 -17.49 -0.56 13.07
CA ARG A 219 -18.80 -1.23 13.14
C ARG A 219 -19.44 -1.14 14.51
N GLU A 220 -18.66 -1.10 15.58
CA GLU A 220 -19.15 -1.04 16.96
C GLU A 220 -19.34 0.40 17.48
N GLY A 221 -19.08 1.44 16.65
CA GLY A 221 -19.33 2.84 17.00
C GLY A 221 -18.14 3.79 16.80
N ALA A 222 -17.87 4.66 17.81
CA ALA A 222 -16.90 5.73 17.66
C ALA A 222 -15.43 5.26 17.74
N ASN A 223 -15.17 4.19 18.48
CA ASN A 223 -13.83 3.59 18.56
C ASN A 223 -13.68 2.57 17.44
N ALA A 224 -12.50 2.57 16.85
CA ALA A 224 -12.16 1.60 15.83
C ALA A 224 -11.42 0.40 16.45
N ASP A 225 -11.72 -0.77 15.94
CA ASP A 225 -11.00 -2.01 16.20
C ASP A 225 -10.15 -2.40 15.00
N ILE A 226 -9.17 -3.28 15.19
CA ILE A 226 -8.41 -3.85 14.08
C ILE A 226 -9.00 -5.18 13.66
N TYR A 227 -9.41 -5.24 12.40
CA TYR A 227 -9.84 -6.46 11.74
C TYR A 227 -8.89 -6.84 10.62
N GLY A 228 -8.92 -8.11 10.24
CA GLY A 228 -8.16 -8.63 9.12
C GLY A 228 -8.91 -9.70 8.36
N GLN A 229 -8.58 -9.86 7.08
CA GLN A 229 -9.09 -10.90 6.20
C GLN A 229 -7.95 -11.46 5.36
N ARG A 230 -8.03 -12.73 5.05
CA ARG A 230 -7.17 -13.41 4.11
C ARG A 230 -7.96 -13.79 2.87
N LEU A 231 -7.41 -13.54 1.69
CA LEU A 231 -8.07 -13.70 0.40
C LEU A 231 -7.25 -14.61 -0.49
N ASN A 232 -7.92 -15.53 -1.19
CA ASN A 232 -7.30 -16.29 -2.28
C ASN A 232 -7.41 -15.55 -3.62
N VAL A 233 -6.81 -16.09 -4.68
CA VAL A 233 -6.84 -15.50 -6.04
C VAL A 233 -8.22 -15.40 -6.66
N SER A 234 -9.22 -16.12 -6.15
CA SER A 234 -10.63 -15.98 -6.53
C SER A 234 -11.37 -14.91 -5.71
N MET A 235 -10.65 -14.17 -4.86
CA MET A 235 -11.18 -13.18 -3.91
C MET A 235 -12.12 -13.78 -2.85
N GLU A 236 -12.04 -15.08 -2.60
CA GLU A 236 -12.79 -15.73 -1.52
C GLU A 236 -12.14 -15.43 -0.16
N ALA A 237 -12.96 -15.08 0.82
CA ALA A 237 -12.55 -14.87 2.21
C ALA A 237 -12.16 -16.22 2.85
N LEU A 238 -10.96 -16.28 3.43
CA LEU A 238 -10.41 -17.49 4.07
C LEU A 238 -10.59 -17.47 5.59
N PHE A 239 -10.82 -16.30 6.18
CA PHE A 239 -11.26 -16.15 7.56
C PHE A 239 -12.79 -16.06 7.60
N GLN A 240 -13.36 -15.75 8.76
CA GLN A 240 -14.79 -15.56 8.89
C GLN A 240 -15.30 -14.42 8.00
N GLU A 241 -16.58 -14.47 7.62
CA GLU A 241 -17.24 -13.41 6.86
C GLU A 241 -17.08 -12.04 7.56
N ASN A 242 -16.86 -11.00 6.78
CA ASN A 242 -16.61 -9.63 7.25
C ASN A 242 -15.37 -9.45 8.16
N GLY A 243 -14.45 -10.40 8.13
CA GLY A 243 -13.14 -10.30 8.77
C GLY A 243 -13.05 -10.86 10.19
N LEU A 244 -11.83 -11.19 10.58
CA LEU A 244 -11.45 -11.66 11.90
C LEU A 244 -11.07 -10.47 12.79
N PRO A 245 -11.62 -10.31 14.00
CA PRO A 245 -11.12 -9.33 14.96
C PRO A 245 -9.70 -9.71 15.41
N ILE A 246 -8.76 -8.79 15.24
CA ILE A 246 -7.35 -8.96 15.64
C ILE A 246 -7.09 -8.25 16.96
N ALA A 247 -7.58 -7.02 17.08
CA ALA A 247 -7.58 -6.25 18.31
C ALA A 247 -8.95 -5.55 18.39
N ALA A 248 -9.77 -5.98 19.35
CA ALA A 248 -11.11 -5.46 19.59
C ALA A 248 -11.28 -5.26 21.10
N THR A 249 -10.97 -4.07 21.56
CA THR A 249 -10.99 -3.71 22.97
C THR A 249 -11.82 -2.43 23.20
N GLU A 250 -11.89 -1.97 24.44
CA GLU A 250 -12.58 -0.69 24.74
C GLU A 250 -11.76 0.53 24.25
N ASP A 251 -10.47 0.35 23.98
CA ASP A 251 -9.58 1.39 23.48
C ASP A 251 -9.74 1.56 21.97
N GLN A 252 -9.28 2.68 21.44
CA GLN A 252 -9.25 2.92 20.00
C GLN A 252 -8.01 2.27 19.38
N GLU A 253 -8.20 1.37 18.42
CA GLU A 253 -7.14 0.74 17.62
C GLU A 253 -7.12 1.30 16.20
N LEU A 254 -5.97 1.83 15.76
CA LEU A 254 -5.84 2.53 14.49
C LEU A 254 -4.52 2.22 13.78
N LYS A 255 -4.48 2.58 12.51
CA LYS A 255 -3.27 2.56 11.66
C LYS A 255 -2.59 1.20 11.58
N PRO A 256 -3.33 0.12 11.28
CA PRO A 256 -2.70 -1.19 11.10
C PRO A 256 -1.66 -1.15 9.96
N ARG A 257 -0.59 -1.89 10.15
CA ARG A 257 0.45 -2.17 9.16
C ARG A 257 0.81 -3.62 9.25
N ALA A 258 0.80 -4.32 8.12
CA ALA A 258 1.15 -5.72 8.09
C ALA A 258 2.34 -5.98 7.17
N THR A 259 2.95 -7.13 7.34
CA THR A 259 3.91 -7.70 6.39
C THR A 259 3.90 -9.22 6.53
N PHE A 260 4.11 -9.93 5.43
CA PHE A 260 4.34 -11.36 5.43
C PHE A 260 5.66 -11.68 6.15
N VAL A 261 5.70 -12.76 6.91
CA VAL A 261 6.93 -13.21 7.60
C VAL A 261 7.47 -14.48 6.94
N GLU A 262 6.86 -15.60 7.20
CA GLU A 262 7.20 -16.91 6.62
C GLU A 262 6.05 -17.91 6.83
N ASN A 263 6.07 -19.03 6.11
CA ASN A 263 5.18 -20.17 6.32
C ASN A 263 3.71 -19.76 6.52
N THR A 264 3.18 -18.84 5.67
CA THR A 264 1.81 -18.34 5.74
C THR A 264 1.48 -17.45 6.94
N THR A 265 2.49 -17.04 7.72
CA THR A 265 2.34 -16.15 8.88
C THR A 265 2.50 -14.69 8.48
N SER A 266 1.58 -13.85 8.90
CA SER A 266 1.62 -12.40 8.77
C SER A 266 1.93 -11.74 10.13
N PHE A 267 2.74 -10.69 10.09
CA PHE A 267 2.97 -9.78 11.22
C PHE A 267 2.09 -8.56 11.05
N ILE A 268 1.49 -8.09 12.13
CA ILE A 268 0.72 -6.85 12.15
C ILE A 268 1.12 -5.98 13.34
N ALA A 269 1.23 -4.67 13.11
CA ALA A 269 1.40 -3.67 14.15
C ALA A 269 0.36 -2.57 14.01
N TRP A 270 -0.11 -2.01 15.13
CA TRP A 270 -1.12 -0.96 15.17
C TRP A 270 -0.89 0.03 16.31
N LYS A 271 -1.55 1.18 16.22
CA LYS A 271 -1.67 2.14 17.32
C LYS A 271 -2.87 1.78 18.18
N LYS A 272 -2.71 1.66 19.48
CA LYS A 272 -3.78 1.48 20.46
C LYS A 272 -3.79 2.64 21.47
N GLY A 273 -4.97 3.15 21.81
CA GLY A 273 -5.18 4.31 22.67
C GLY A 273 -5.16 5.65 21.92
N ASP A 274 -5.52 6.73 22.58
CA ASP A 274 -5.58 8.09 22.06
C ASP A 274 -4.42 8.96 22.54
N GLU A 275 -4.59 9.66 23.69
CA GLU A 275 -3.59 10.59 24.25
C GLU A 275 -2.37 9.87 24.84
N ASP A 276 -2.55 8.64 25.26
CA ASP A 276 -1.52 7.74 25.81
C ASP A 276 -1.18 6.59 24.85
N SER A 277 -1.40 6.80 23.56
CA SER A 277 -1.32 5.74 22.58
C SER A 277 0.04 5.05 22.53
N ARG A 278 0.01 3.75 22.33
CA ARG A 278 1.16 2.87 22.19
C ARG A 278 1.10 2.06 20.90
N VAL A 279 2.24 1.58 20.44
CA VAL A 279 2.33 0.65 19.30
C VAL A 279 2.36 -0.78 19.83
N PHE A 280 1.41 -1.57 19.37
CA PHE A 280 1.27 -3.00 19.62
C PHE A 280 1.57 -3.80 18.36
N TYR A 281 1.85 -5.10 18.53
CA TYR A 281 2.04 -6.02 17.42
C TYR A 281 1.64 -7.45 17.77
N GLN A 282 1.32 -8.23 16.72
CA GLN A 282 1.02 -9.66 16.79
C GLN A 282 1.43 -10.39 15.52
N PHE A 283 1.38 -11.71 15.58
CA PHE A 283 1.50 -12.62 14.44
C PHE A 283 0.18 -13.36 14.26
N ILE A 284 -0.18 -13.61 12.99
CA ILE A 284 -1.42 -14.28 12.61
C ILE A 284 -1.07 -15.35 11.59
N ASP A 285 -1.51 -16.60 11.79
CA ASP A 285 -1.32 -17.69 10.84
C ASP A 285 -2.42 -17.74 9.76
N GLU A 286 -2.32 -18.72 8.89
CA GLU A 286 -3.30 -18.98 7.80
C GLU A 286 -4.71 -19.32 8.30
N ASN A 287 -4.85 -19.78 9.53
CA ASN A 287 -6.13 -20.14 10.16
C ASN A 287 -6.72 -18.99 10.98
N GLY A 288 -6.04 -17.83 11.02
CA GLY A 288 -6.45 -16.71 11.86
C GLY A 288 -6.07 -16.88 13.32
N THR A 289 -5.18 -17.82 13.65
CA THR A 289 -4.69 -17.99 15.01
C THR A 289 -3.73 -16.86 15.35
N VAL A 290 -4.03 -16.11 16.40
CA VAL A 290 -3.16 -15.07 16.93
C VAL A 290 -2.17 -15.69 17.90
N PHE A 291 -0.87 -15.47 17.63
CA PHE A 291 0.22 -16.10 18.44
C PHE A 291 0.55 -15.32 19.69
N SER A 292 -0.27 -15.19 20.64
CA SER A 292 -0.04 -14.55 21.94
C SER A 292 -0.90 -13.30 22.19
N ASP A 293 -0.85 -12.85 23.45
CA ASP A 293 -1.43 -11.57 23.86
C ASP A 293 -0.75 -10.40 23.15
N ASP A 294 -1.44 -9.26 23.04
CA ASP A 294 -0.92 -8.02 22.47
C ASP A 294 0.45 -7.68 23.09
N ARG A 295 1.46 -7.56 22.25
CA ARG A 295 2.82 -7.17 22.66
C ARG A 295 3.08 -5.72 22.32
N THR A 296 3.62 -4.96 23.26
CA THR A 296 4.10 -3.59 23.00
C THR A 296 5.44 -3.62 22.27
N ILE A 297 5.60 -2.72 21.29
CA ILE A 297 6.85 -2.63 20.53
C ILE A 297 8.01 -2.12 21.40
N SER A 298 7.72 -1.37 22.46
CA SER A 298 8.65 -0.77 23.38
C SER A 298 8.05 -0.72 24.77
N ASP A 299 8.90 -0.69 25.81
CA ASP A 299 8.49 -0.57 27.21
C ASP A 299 8.29 0.89 27.65
N SER A 300 8.66 1.87 26.80
CA SER A 300 8.40 3.29 27.03
C SER A 300 6.92 3.57 27.26
N GLN A 301 6.61 4.42 28.22
CA GLN A 301 5.24 4.88 28.51
C GLN A 301 4.87 6.16 27.75
N ALA A 302 5.79 6.71 26.94
CA ALA A 302 5.52 7.87 26.13
C ALA A 302 4.55 7.56 24.97
N LEU A 303 3.89 8.57 24.45
CA LEU A 303 3.00 8.47 23.31
C LEU A 303 3.74 7.94 22.08
N GLN A 304 3.18 6.92 21.45
CA GLN A 304 3.69 6.27 20.26
C GLN A 304 2.65 6.26 19.15
N THR A 305 3.08 6.48 17.90
CA THR A 305 2.14 6.53 16.77
C THR A 305 2.81 6.18 15.44
N ALA A 306 1.99 6.09 14.39
CA ALA A 306 2.41 5.93 13.01
C ALA A 306 3.37 4.76 12.74
N PRO A 307 3.05 3.54 13.18
CA PRO A 307 3.91 2.39 12.90
C PRO A 307 4.10 2.19 11.39
N ARG A 308 5.28 1.70 11.03
CA ARG A 308 5.62 1.20 9.71
C ARG A 308 6.34 -0.12 9.88
N VAL A 309 6.08 -1.07 9.01
CA VAL A 309 6.68 -2.40 9.07
C VAL A 309 7.33 -2.75 7.74
N LYS A 310 8.45 -3.44 7.80
CA LYS A 310 9.11 -4.03 6.64
C LYS A 310 9.80 -5.33 7.06
N ARG A 311 9.68 -6.34 6.21
CA ARG A 311 10.37 -7.62 6.37
C ARG A 311 11.78 -7.54 5.77
N SER A 312 12.75 -8.17 6.44
CA SER A 312 14.06 -8.46 5.87
C SER A 312 14.01 -9.68 4.94
N ALA A 313 15.06 -9.88 4.15
CA ALA A 313 15.19 -11.07 3.32
C ALA A 313 15.26 -12.38 4.15
N THR A 314 15.61 -12.30 5.42
CA THR A 314 15.76 -13.42 6.37
C THR A 314 14.53 -13.65 7.25
N GLY A 315 13.42 -12.93 6.99
CA GLY A 315 12.13 -13.14 7.66
C GLY A 315 11.90 -12.28 8.91
N GLU A 316 12.93 -11.58 9.41
CA GLU A 316 12.80 -10.69 10.56
C GLU A 316 11.99 -9.44 10.18
N VAL A 317 11.27 -8.86 11.13
CA VAL A 317 10.46 -7.67 10.89
C VAL A 317 11.14 -6.44 11.51
N PHE A 318 11.30 -5.40 10.72
CA PHE A 318 11.66 -4.08 11.19
C PHE A 318 10.40 -3.24 11.36
N VAL A 319 10.25 -2.67 12.55
CA VAL A 319 9.17 -1.75 12.88
C VAL A 319 9.79 -0.40 13.22
N ASN A 320 9.31 0.67 12.60
CA ASN A 320 9.61 2.02 13.04
C ASN A 320 8.33 2.75 13.44
N TRP A 321 8.45 3.65 14.41
CA TRP A 321 7.34 4.46 14.90
C TRP A 321 7.83 5.83 15.34
N LYS A 322 6.89 6.76 15.47
CA LYS A 322 7.11 8.04 16.11
C LYS A 322 6.87 7.87 17.62
N ASP A 323 7.83 8.33 18.44
CA ASP A 323 7.81 8.23 19.90
C ASP A 323 8.12 9.60 20.52
N LEU A 324 7.38 10.01 21.52
CA LEU A 324 7.49 11.32 22.16
C LEU A 324 8.32 11.30 23.46
N ARG A 325 9.11 10.25 23.70
CA ARG A 325 9.86 10.10 24.96
C ARG A 325 10.93 11.18 25.17
N ASP A 326 11.61 11.59 24.14
CA ASP A 326 12.70 12.57 24.19
C ASP A 326 12.29 13.94 23.64
N ASP A 327 11.36 13.99 22.70
CA ASP A 327 10.75 15.21 22.17
C ASP A 327 9.22 15.12 22.27
N PRO A 328 8.61 15.78 23.30
CA PRO A 328 7.16 15.71 23.50
C PRO A 328 6.34 16.56 22.51
N ILE A 329 6.97 17.37 21.65
CA ILE A 329 6.29 18.22 20.68
C ILE A 329 6.28 17.55 19.31
N ASP A 330 7.46 17.29 18.75
CA ASP A 330 7.60 16.75 17.41
C ASP A 330 7.86 15.24 17.39
N GLY A 331 8.40 14.67 18.47
CA GLY A 331 8.71 13.25 18.61
C GLY A 331 9.82 12.79 17.67
N ASP A 332 10.49 11.72 18.02
CA ASP A 332 11.57 11.11 17.27
C ASP A 332 11.17 9.80 16.60
N GLN A 333 11.95 9.35 15.63
CA GLN A 333 11.78 8.05 14.99
C GLN A 333 12.56 6.96 15.72
N TYR A 334 11.85 5.98 16.24
CA TYR A 334 12.41 4.80 16.88
C TYR A 334 12.25 3.56 16.01
N PHE A 335 13.11 2.59 16.24
CA PHE A 335 13.15 1.34 15.48
C PHE A 335 13.27 0.15 16.39
N GLN A 336 12.63 -0.94 16.06
CA GLN A 336 12.79 -2.24 16.69
C GLN A 336 12.89 -3.32 15.61
N LYS A 337 13.67 -4.34 15.89
CA LYS A 337 13.76 -5.55 15.11
C LYS A 337 13.10 -6.69 15.88
N ILE A 338 12.15 -7.35 15.25
CA ILE A 338 11.42 -8.49 15.80
C ILE A 338 11.85 -9.75 15.04
N ASN A 339 12.24 -10.80 15.75
CA ASN A 339 12.55 -12.09 15.12
C ASN A 339 11.26 -12.87 14.81
N THR A 340 11.40 -14.01 14.12
CA THR A 340 10.26 -14.87 13.73
C THR A 340 9.53 -15.50 14.93
N ASN A 341 10.14 -15.53 16.12
CA ASN A 341 9.50 -15.96 17.37
C ASN A 341 8.74 -14.82 18.07
N GLY A 342 8.80 -13.61 17.54
CA GLY A 342 8.17 -12.45 18.11
C GLY A 342 8.97 -11.74 19.21
N ASP A 343 10.27 -12.03 19.36
CA ASP A 343 11.10 -11.40 20.37
C ASP A 343 11.75 -10.12 19.84
N LYS A 344 11.73 -9.06 20.65
CA LYS A 344 12.47 -7.83 20.42
C LYS A 344 13.98 -8.12 20.44
N GLN A 345 14.72 -7.62 19.45
CA GLN A 345 16.15 -7.89 19.29
C GLN A 345 17.04 -6.72 19.75
N TRP A 346 16.47 -5.54 19.88
CA TRP A 346 17.17 -4.36 20.38
C TRP A 346 16.58 -3.93 21.73
N GLY A 347 17.41 -3.30 22.57
CA GLY A 347 16.94 -2.69 23.81
C GLY A 347 16.03 -1.50 23.54
N ASP A 348 15.25 -1.09 24.55
CA ASP A 348 14.40 0.11 24.48
C ASP A 348 15.22 1.41 24.53
#